data_c2448ad810e36937c290f8efa467226c
#
_entry.id   c2448ad810e36937c290f8efa467226c
#
_cell.length_a   1.000
_cell.length_b   1.000
_cell.length_c   1.000
_cell.angle_alpha   90.00
_cell.angle_beta   90.00
_cell.angle_gamma   90.00
#
_symmetry.space_group_name_H-M   'P 1'
#
loop_
_entity.id
_entity.type
_entity.pdbx_description
1 polymer ?
#
loop_
_entity_poly.entity_id
_entity_poly.type
_entity_poly.pdbx_seq_one_letter_code
_entity_poly.pdbx_strand_id
1 'polypeptide(L)'
;WDELGFDRVYTARGGRDGYDKALRLKPDVMITDIHMPVMNGIELAKQLYADGCTTKVIFLTGYDEFEYAKAALQVEAVDYILKPFSFVMIRKAAERVRELLHKEELLKMSVRVYGKKLLCRVIDNDGETGREACRQFLDVCEWDKEEWFGLITTTAGLDDTVIEQVENSLSEVVYSIRGGGKRCTYFLVRYFVDYRESAERICARLEQLGLHAAVVFYPEKLSVEQLYGTVRYLEGLQEFLFYVPGGTVISSEELKQEIPLTEGEEENREIYGRILREMKELLHTQCPEKKADKLETYLLEYWDQLNKNPRKCFYVLEEMSFFLSELYDACAARKKDADFPGKAELRNDIYRAVNAEALRKLCLEFGLTGIRRLSDRKQEENRRGEYVVSSVKQFVEAHYGDSICLEELAADIGLSPNYVRSLFKESEGITINDWIVEFRMGKACELLRDRRLKVKEISRMVGYENSSYFCSVFARRFGASPNEYRGEILG
;
A
#
# COMPACT_ATOMS: atom_id res chain seq x y z
N TRP A 1 -37.31 8.95 5.28
CA TRP A 1 -36.12 9.33 4.49
C TRP A 1 -35.22 8.12 4.25
N ASP A 2 -35.09 7.22 5.22
CA ASP A 2 -34.30 6.00 5.09
C ASP A 2 -34.80 5.10 3.93
N GLU A 3 -36.14 5.02 3.72
CA GLU A 3 -36.72 4.32 2.56
C GLU A 3 -36.41 4.96 1.20
N LEU A 4 -35.97 6.23 1.19
CA LEU A 4 -35.53 6.95 0.01
C LEU A 4 -34.00 6.84 -0.21
N GLY A 5 -33.28 6.15 0.69
CA GLY A 5 -31.84 5.91 0.59
C GLY A 5 -30.98 7.14 0.84
N PHE A 6 -31.38 8.01 1.78
CA PHE A 6 -30.57 9.11 2.27
C PHE A 6 -29.86 8.71 3.57
N ASP A 7 -28.55 8.82 3.62
CA ASP A 7 -27.75 8.46 4.80
C ASP A 7 -27.88 9.48 5.94
N ARG A 8 -28.03 10.78 5.58
CA ARG A 8 -28.16 11.88 6.54
C ARG A 8 -29.16 12.90 6.06
N VAL A 9 -30.02 13.33 6.96
CA VAL A 9 -31.05 14.34 6.70
C VAL A 9 -30.91 15.49 7.68
N TYR A 10 -30.88 16.71 7.16
CA TYR A 10 -30.81 17.93 7.92
C TYR A 10 -32.02 18.81 7.61
N THR A 11 -32.48 19.59 8.59
CA THR A 11 -33.60 20.51 8.41
C THR A 11 -33.15 21.95 8.58
N ALA A 12 -33.78 22.86 7.84
CA ALA A 12 -33.56 24.31 7.94
C ALA A 12 -34.87 25.03 8.22
N ARG A 13 -34.81 26.13 8.95
CA ARG A 13 -35.98 26.92 9.37
C ARG A 13 -36.37 28.07 8.42
N GLY A 14 -35.76 28.13 7.24
CA GLY A 14 -36.02 29.15 6.24
C GLY A 14 -34.83 29.32 5.31
N GLY A 15 -34.95 30.21 4.31
CA GLY A 15 -33.96 30.35 3.24
C GLY A 15 -32.56 30.67 3.73
N ARG A 16 -32.41 31.61 4.68
CA ARG A 16 -31.09 31.98 5.21
C ARG A 16 -30.40 30.83 5.99
N ASP A 17 -31.14 30.18 6.87
CA ASP A 17 -30.62 29.00 7.62
C ASP A 17 -30.28 27.86 6.65
N GLY A 18 -31.09 27.66 5.60
CA GLY A 18 -30.84 26.71 4.52
C GLY A 18 -29.57 26.99 3.76
N TYR A 19 -29.33 28.24 3.41
CA TYR A 19 -28.11 28.68 2.74
C TYR A 19 -26.86 28.44 3.58
N ASP A 20 -26.84 28.89 4.84
CA ASP A 20 -25.71 28.77 5.74
C ASP A 20 -25.38 27.26 6.01
N LYS A 21 -26.42 26.45 6.14
CA LYS A 21 -26.26 24.97 6.30
C LYS A 21 -25.75 24.31 5.02
N ALA A 22 -26.26 24.67 3.87
CA ALA A 22 -25.84 24.10 2.59
C ALA A 22 -24.35 24.37 2.30
N LEU A 23 -23.87 25.58 2.53
CA LEU A 23 -22.44 25.91 2.39
C LEU A 23 -21.55 25.10 3.32
N ARG A 24 -22.00 24.91 4.57
CA ARG A 24 -21.23 24.18 5.58
C ARG A 24 -21.26 22.66 5.40
N LEU A 25 -22.44 22.10 5.10
CA LEU A 25 -22.68 20.66 5.07
C LEU A 25 -22.49 20.06 3.66
N LYS A 26 -22.55 20.90 2.63
CA LYS A 26 -22.47 20.54 1.21
C LYS A 26 -23.32 19.30 0.88
N PRO A 27 -24.65 19.34 1.12
CA PRO A 27 -25.52 18.20 0.88
C PRO A 27 -25.61 17.90 -0.62
N ASP A 28 -25.78 16.62 -0.98
CA ASP A 28 -25.97 16.19 -2.37
C ASP A 28 -27.28 16.74 -2.94
N VAL A 29 -28.31 16.82 -2.10
CA VAL A 29 -29.64 17.31 -2.51
C VAL A 29 -30.24 18.21 -1.44
N MET A 30 -30.94 19.24 -1.91
CA MET A 30 -31.76 20.14 -1.09
C MET A 30 -33.19 20.16 -1.61
N ILE A 31 -34.14 19.93 -0.71
CA ILE A 31 -35.58 20.12 -0.99
C ILE A 31 -36.04 21.39 -0.27
N THR A 32 -36.53 22.35 -1.00
CA THR A 32 -36.91 23.64 -0.44
C THR A 32 -38.25 24.09 -0.95
N ASP A 33 -39.00 24.82 -0.09
CA ASP A 33 -40.20 25.57 -0.53
C ASP A 33 -39.72 26.78 -1.33
N ILE A 34 -40.49 27.17 -2.35
CA ILE A 34 -40.26 28.39 -3.08
C ILE A 34 -40.64 29.61 -2.21
N HIS A 35 -41.77 29.55 -1.54
CA HIS A 35 -42.27 30.66 -0.74
C HIS A 35 -41.77 30.55 0.71
N MET A 36 -40.69 31.27 1.00
CA MET A 36 -40.14 31.40 2.34
C MET A 36 -39.92 32.88 2.70
N PRO A 37 -40.11 33.26 3.97
CA PRO A 37 -39.83 34.62 4.39
C PRO A 37 -38.33 34.95 4.36
N VAL A 38 -37.98 36.18 4.13
CA VAL A 38 -36.62 36.78 4.12
C VAL A 38 -35.83 36.39 2.85
N MET A 39 -35.77 35.14 2.51
CA MET A 39 -35.08 34.60 1.32
C MET A 39 -35.94 33.47 0.76
N ASN A 40 -36.43 33.62 -0.46
CA ASN A 40 -37.20 32.56 -1.11
C ASN A 40 -36.31 31.44 -1.64
N GLY A 41 -36.91 30.27 -1.96
CA GLY A 41 -36.16 29.10 -2.41
C GLY A 41 -35.34 29.29 -3.70
N ILE A 42 -35.83 30.14 -4.61
CA ILE A 42 -35.15 30.45 -5.87
C ILE A 42 -33.94 31.34 -5.62
N GLU A 43 -34.08 32.37 -4.78
CA GLU A 43 -32.96 33.22 -4.36
C GLU A 43 -31.88 32.38 -3.65
N LEU A 44 -32.29 31.50 -2.75
CA LEU A 44 -31.42 30.56 -2.07
C LEU A 44 -30.61 29.73 -3.08
N ALA A 45 -31.25 29.11 -4.04
CA ALA A 45 -30.58 28.29 -5.05
C ALA A 45 -29.61 29.12 -5.92
N LYS A 46 -30.05 30.30 -6.38
CA LYS A 46 -29.20 31.24 -7.16
C LYS A 46 -27.90 31.57 -6.41
N GLN A 47 -28.05 31.90 -5.14
CA GLN A 47 -26.90 32.30 -4.32
C GLN A 47 -25.95 31.11 -4.07
N LEU A 48 -26.47 29.89 -3.82
CA LEU A 48 -25.66 28.71 -3.68
C LEU A 48 -24.85 28.37 -4.94
N TYR A 49 -25.48 28.51 -6.13
CA TYR A 49 -24.76 28.27 -7.38
C TYR A 49 -23.73 29.37 -7.69
N ALA A 50 -24.03 30.63 -7.35
CA ALA A 50 -23.06 31.71 -7.47
C ALA A 50 -21.83 31.52 -6.59
N ASP A 51 -21.99 30.82 -5.43
CA ASP A 51 -20.91 30.45 -4.51
C ASP A 51 -20.26 29.11 -4.84
N GLY A 52 -20.54 28.53 -6.02
CA GLY A 52 -19.96 27.31 -6.52
C GLY A 52 -20.48 26.03 -5.84
N CYS A 53 -21.65 26.09 -5.21
CA CYS A 53 -22.25 24.90 -4.57
C CYS A 53 -22.90 23.99 -5.64
N THR A 54 -22.59 22.70 -5.62
CA THR A 54 -23.10 21.70 -6.60
C THR A 54 -24.34 20.95 -6.11
N THR A 55 -24.94 21.37 -4.99
CA THR A 55 -26.13 20.77 -4.39
C THR A 55 -27.29 20.74 -5.39
N LYS A 56 -27.88 19.57 -5.63
CA LYS A 56 -29.06 19.41 -6.49
C LYS A 56 -30.30 19.95 -5.78
N VAL A 57 -31.10 20.77 -6.45
CA VAL A 57 -32.26 21.42 -5.83
C VAL A 57 -33.56 20.86 -6.36
N ILE A 58 -34.49 20.54 -5.46
CA ILE A 58 -35.88 20.20 -5.73
C ILE A 58 -36.76 21.27 -5.08
N PHE A 59 -37.63 21.90 -5.86
CA PHE A 59 -38.56 22.89 -5.34
C PHE A 59 -39.90 22.26 -4.95
N LEU A 60 -40.45 22.73 -3.82
CA LEU A 60 -41.83 22.52 -3.43
C LEU A 60 -42.61 23.79 -3.68
N THR A 61 -43.75 23.71 -4.38
CA THR A 61 -44.55 24.91 -4.68
C THR A 61 -46.05 24.63 -4.47
N GLY A 62 -46.77 25.64 -4.01
CA GLY A 62 -48.24 25.60 -3.84
C GLY A 62 -49.03 26.15 -5.03
N TYR A 63 -48.34 26.71 -6.00
CA TYR A 63 -48.96 27.42 -7.14
C TYR A 63 -48.43 26.92 -8.46
N ASP A 64 -49.34 26.74 -9.42
CA ASP A 64 -49.03 26.35 -10.77
C ASP A 64 -48.71 27.61 -11.63
N GLU A 65 -47.80 28.44 -11.12
CA GLU A 65 -47.39 29.65 -11.84
C GLU A 65 -46.22 29.37 -12.77
N PHE A 66 -46.44 29.59 -14.05
CA PHE A 66 -45.45 29.44 -15.13
C PHE A 66 -44.13 30.16 -14.88
N GLU A 67 -44.17 31.29 -14.19
CA GLU A 67 -42.96 32.09 -13.84
C GLU A 67 -42.02 31.37 -12.89
N TYR A 68 -42.52 30.54 -11.95
CA TYR A 68 -41.67 29.77 -11.04
C TYR A 68 -41.04 28.57 -11.72
N ALA A 69 -41.77 27.92 -12.65
CA ALA A 69 -41.22 26.86 -13.49
C ALA A 69 -40.07 27.41 -14.37
N LYS A 70 -40.23 28.63 -14.93
CA LYS A 70 -39.20 29.30 -15.71
C LYS A 70 -37.99 29.73 -14.85
N ALA A 71 -38.22 30.18 -13.63
CA ALA A 71 -37.14 30.53 -12.70
C ALA A 71 -36.39 29.26 -12.18
N ALA A 72 -37.08 28.16 -11.98
CA ALA A 72 -36.48 26.87 -11.64
C ALA A 72 -35.58 26.35 -12.76
N LEU A 73 -35.95 26.53 -14.01
CA LEU A 73 -35.10 26.20 -15.18
C LEU A 73 -33.83 27.03 -15.23
N GLN A 74 -33.87 28.31 -14.80
CA GLN A 74 -32.69 29.19 -14.77
C GLN A 74 -31.66 28.80 -13.72
N VAL A 75 -32.08 28.07 -12.70
CA VAL A 75 -31.19 27.53 -11.60
C VAL A 75 -30.95 26.02 -11.72
N GLU A 76 -31.17 25.43 -12.90
CA GLU A 76 -30.91 24.02 -13.18
C GLU A 76 -31.49 23.07 -12.10
N ALA A 77 -32.68 23.41 -11.57
CA ALA A 77 -33.35 22.57 -10.59
C ALA A 77 -33.66 21.20 -11.19
N VAL A 78 -33.44 20.14 -10.41
CA VAL A 78 -33.65 18.76 -10.85
C VAL A 78 -35.13 18.46 -11.04
N ASP A 79 -35.98 19.01 -10.16
CA ASP A 79 -37.42 18.81 -10.22
C ASP A 79 -38.17 19.89 -9.44
N TYR A 80 -39.46 20.01 -9.72
CA TYR A 80 -40.41 20.79 -8.92
C TYR A 80 -41.62 19.93 -8.58
N ILE A 81 -42.12 20.03 -7.37
CA ILE A 81 -43.22 19.23 -6.86
C ILE A 81 -44.33 20.13 -6.36
N LEU A 82 -45.54 19.98 -6.94
CA LEU A 82 -46.71 20.73 -6.55
C LEU A 82 -47.32 20.22 -5.24
N LYS A 83 -47.66 21.12 -4.35
CA LYS A 83 -48.45 20.83 -3.14
C LYS A 83 -49.93 20.74 -3.47
N PRO A 84 -50.67 19.77 -2.90
CA PRO A 84 -50.26 18.72 -1.98
C PRO A 84 -49.52 17.61 -2.69
N PHE A 85 -48.37 17.20 -2.16
CA PHE A 85 -47.52 16.14 -2.73
C PHE A 85 -47.74 14.79 -2.02
N SER A 86 -47.58 13.72 -2.78
CA SER A 86 -47.52 12.36 -2.24
C SER A 86 -46.09 11.87 -2.04
N PHE A 87 -45.93 10.85 -1.21
CA PHE A 87 -44.65 10.17 -1.05
C PHE A 87 -44.07 9.65 -2.37
N VAL A 88 -44.93 9.20 -3.29
CA VAL A 88 -44.55 8.73 -4.62
C VAL A 88 -43.86 9.82 -5.44
N MET A 89 -44.33 11.09 -5.34
CA MET A 89 -43.73 12.20 -6.07
C MET A 89 -42.34 12.53 -5.55
N ILE A 90 -42.16 12.55 -4.24
CA ILE A 90 -40.84 12.75 -3.61
C ILE A 90 -39.90 11.63 -3.98
N ARG A 91 -40.37 10.36 -3.97
CA ARG A 91 -39.55 9.20 -4.40
C ARG A 91 -39.05 9.37 -5.82
N LYS A 92 -39.92 9.72 -6.76
CA LYS A 92 -39.53 9.95 -8.15
C LYS A 92 -38.49 11.05 -8.32
N ALA A 93 -38.65 12.16 -7.60
CA ALA A 93 -37.67 13.25 -7.63
C ALA A 93 -36.32 12.81 -7.00
N ALA A 94 -36.33 12.06 -5.90
CA ALA A 94 -35.14 11.48 -5.30
C ALA A 94 -34.43 10.50 -6.25
N GLU A 95 -35.18 9.67 -6.97
CA GLU A 95 -34.64 8.76 -7.99
C GLU A 95 -33.94 9.51 -9.12
N ARG A 96 -34.56 10.61 -9.63
CA ARG A 96 -33.91 11.48 -10.63
C ARG A 96 -32.62 12.10 -10.13
N VAL A 97 -32.60 12.62 -8.89
CA VAL A 97 -31.36 13.15 -8.29
C VAL A 97 -30.28 12.07 -8.24
N ARG A 98 -30.64 10.85 -7.81
CA ARG A 98 -29.70 9.74 -7.73
C ARG A 98 -29.13 9.35 -9.09
N GLU A 99 -29.96 9.31 -10.11
CA GLU A 99 -29.52 9.05 -11.49
C GLU A 99 -28.55 10.13 -11.99
N LEU A 100 -28.83 11.41 -11.71
CA LEU A 100 -27.95 12.52 -12.07
C LEU A 100 -26.61 12.46 -11.33
N LEU A 101 -26.64 12.27 -10.02
CA LEU A 101 -25.40 12.14 -9.22
C LEU A 101 -24.57 10.95 -9.69
N HIS A 102 -25.20 9.80 -9.92
CA HIS A 102 -24.52 8.62 -10.45
C HIS A 102 -23.89 8.87 -11.82
N LYS A 103 -24.62 9.56 -12.71
CA LYS A 103 -24.10 9.93 -14.03
C LYS A 103 -22.92 10.89 -13.94
N GLU A 104 -22.98 11.87 -13.05
CA GLU A 104 -21.86 12.80 -12.80
C GLU A 104 -20.65 12.07 -12.22
N GLU A 105 -20.87 11.13 -11.31
CA GLU A 105 -19.80 10.31 -10.74
C GLU A 105 -19.13 9.43 -11.79
N LEU A 106 -19.92 8.73 -12.62
CA LEU A 106 -19.42 7.94 -13.74
C LEU A 106 -18.62 8.80 -14.73
N LEU A 107 -19.07 10.01 -15.00
CA LEU A 107 -18.34 10.94 -15.88
C LEU A 107 -16.99 11.34 -15.26
N LYS A 108 -16.98 11.72 -13.97
CA LYS A 108 -15.75 12.03 -13.23
C LYS A 108 -14.78 10.86 -13.23
N MET A 109 -15.29 9.65 -12.97
CA MET A 109 -14.45 8.43 -13.02
C MET A 109 -13.89 8.20 -14.44
N SER A 110 -14.69 8.37 -15.47
CA SER A 110 -14.28 8.21 -16.87
C SER A 110 -13.21 9.22 -17.26
N VAL A 111 -13.36 10.49 -16.87
CA VAL A 111 -12.36 11.56 -17.09
C VAL A 111 -11.06 11.20 -16.35
N ARG A 112 -11.15 10.75 -15.09
CA ARG A 112 -9.97 10.34 -14.32
C ARG A 112 -9.22 9.16 -14.94
N VAL A 113 -9.95 8.13 -15.38
CA VAL A 113 -9.35 6.95 -16.06
C VAL A 113 -8.69 7.37 -17.37
N TYR A 114 -9.36 8.20 -18.16
CA TYR A 114 -8.81 8.68 -19.42
C TYR A 114 -7.62 9.61 -19.21
N GLY A 115 -7.68 10.52 -18.23
CA GLY A 115 -6.56 11.36 -17.83
C GLY A 115 -5.32 10.55 -17.41
N LYS A 116 -5.52 9.51 -16.59
CA LYS A 116 -4.44 8.57 -16.22
C LYS A 116 -3.80 7.93 -17.46
N LYS A 117 -4.61 7.51 -18.43
CA LYS A 117 -4.12 6.93 -19.69
C LYS A 117 -3.34 7.93 -20.55
N LEU A 118 -3.77 9.19 -20.57
CA LEU A 118 -3.04 10.26 -21.26
C LEU A 118 -1.70 10.55 -20.57
N LEU A 119 -1.66 10.64 -19.26
CA LEU A 119 -0.43 10.82 -18.49
C LEU A 119 0.56 9.67 -18.72
N CYS A 120 0.10 8.42 -18.80
CA CYS A 120 0.97 7.30 -19.20
C CYS A 120 1.61 7.56 -20.59
N ARG A 121 0.83 8.06 -21.55
CA ARG A 121 1.38 8.41 -22.87
C ARG A 121 2.37 9.58 -22.83
N VAL A 122 2.14 10.54 -21.94
CA VAL A 122 3.08 11.66 -21.72
C VAL A 122 4.41 11.15 -21.22
N ILE A 123 4.41 10.25 -20.22
CA ILE A 123 5.67 9.72 -19.65
C ILE A 123 6.39 8.72 -20.56
N ASP A 124 5.68 8.05 -21.45
CA ASP A 124 6.27 7.04 -22.33
C ASP A 124 6.86 7.61 -23.63
N ASN A 125 6.47 8.83 -24.04
CA ASN A 125 6.81 9.38 -25.35
C ASN A 125 7.29 10.82 -25.30
N ASP A 126 8.49 11.10 -25.78
CA ASP A 126 9.07 12.44 -25.91
C ASP A 126 8.62 13.18 -27.20
N GLY A 127 8.10 12.44 -28.15
CA GLY A 127 7.79 12.97 -29.48
C GLY A 127 6.44 13.71 -29.58
N GLU A 128 5.97 13.85 -30.80
CA GLU A 128 4.68 14.48 -31.11
C GLU A 128 3.50 13.82 -30.41
N THR A 129 3.55 12.48 -30.24
CA THR A 129 2.54 11.70 -29.52
C THR A 129 2.43 12.10 -28.04
N GLY A 130 3.56 12.34 -27.35
CA GLY A 130 3.57 12.79 -25.96
C GLY A 130 3.04 14.21 -25.82
N ARG A 131 3.44 15.13 -26.69
CA ARG A 131 2.93 16.50 -26.73
C ARG A 131 1.43 16.57 -27.03
N GLU A 132 0.94 15.71 -27.93
CA GLU A 132 -0.49 15.61 -28.20
C GLU A 132 -1.26 15.06 -27.00
N ALA A 133 -0.73 14.02 -26.33
CA ALA A 133 -1.34 13.49 -25.11
C ALA A 133 -1.35 14.53 -23.98
N CYS A 134 -0.33 15.35 -23.85
CA CYS A 134 -0.28 16.46 -22.90
C CYS A 134 -1.39 17.48 -23.16
N ARG A 135 -1.55 17.94 -24.42
CA ARG A 135 -2.65 18.85 -24.80
C ARG A 135 -4.02 18.26 -24.50
N GLN A 136 -4.25 17.01 -24.88
CA GLN A 136 -5.51 16.31 -24.61
C GLN A 136 -5.79 16.17 -23.11
N PHE A 137 -4.75 15.93 -22.30
CA PHE A 137 -4.89 15.86 -20.85
C PHE A 137 -5.36 17.21 -20.27
N LEU A 138 -4.71 18.31 -20.67
CA LEU A 138 -5.08 19.65 -20.22
C LEU A 138 -6.52 19.98 -20.57
N ASP A 139 -6.95 19.65 -21.79
CA ASP A 139 -8.31 19.94 -22.26
C ASP A 139 -9.37 19.06 -21.59
N VAL A 140 -9.15 17.75 -21.52
CA VAL A 140 -10.16 16.78 -21.01
C VAL A 140 -10.30 16.83 -19.50
N CYS A 141 -9.20 17.03 -18.78
CA CYS A 141 -9.20 17.09 -17.33
C CYS A 141 -9.48 18.52 -16.83
N GLU A 142 -9.75 19.50 -17.73
CA GLU A 142 -9.90 20.90 -17.40
C GLU A 142 -8.74 21.44 -16.54
N TRP A 143 -7.54 20.91 -16.82
CA TRP A 143 -6.33 21.24 -16.07
C TRP A 143 -5.75 22.54 -16.59
N ASP A 144 -5.61 23.53 -15.70
CA ASP A 144 -5.00 24.80 -16.10
C ASP A 144 -3.50 24.58 -16.39
N LYS A 145 -3.00 25.27 -17.44
CA LYS A 145 -1.56 25.26 -17.76
C LYS A 145 -0.69 25.83 -16.64
N GLU A 146 -1.28 26.66 -15.80
CA GLU A 146 -0.63 27.22 -14.61
C GLU A 146 -0.77 26.32 -13.37
N GLU A 147 -1.53 25.23 -13.44
CA GLU A 147 -1.58 24.24 -12.36
C GLU A 147 -0.30 23.41 -12.33
N TRP A 148 0.30 23.37 -11.16
CA TRP A 148 1.52 22.66 -10.86
C TRP A 148 1.24 21.46 -9.95
N PHE A 149 2.11 20.46 -9.99
CA PHE A 149 2.05 19.31 -9.10
C PHE A 149 3.44 18.92 -8.62
N GLY A 150 3.50 18.17 -7.53
CA GLY A 150 4.70 17.47 -7.06
C GLY A 150 4.73 16.07 -7.60
N LEU A 151 5.93 15.51 -7.78
CA LEU A 151 6.13 14.14 -8.22
C LEU A 151 6.86 13.34 -7.14
N ILE A 152 6.25 12.23 -6.74
CA ILE A 152 6.78 11.30 -5.75
C ILE A 152 6.85 9.92 -6.40
N THR A 153 7.94 9.20 -6.21
CA THR A 153 8.12 7.85 -6.73
C THR A 153 8.51 6.86 -5.64
N THR A 154 8.21 5.60 -5.86
CA THR A 154 8.56 4.49 -4.95
C THR A 154 9.49 3.50 -5.62
N THR A 155 10.32 2.81 -4.84
CA THR A 155 11.19 1.72 -5.32
C THR A 155 10.42 0.45 -5.70
N ALA A 156 9.18 0.31 -5.24
CA ALA A 156 8.35 -0.85 -5.51
C ALA A 156 7.35 -0.56 -6.63
N GLY A 157 7.25 -1.47 -7.59
CA GLY A 157 6.11 -1.51 -8.50
C GLY A 157 4.87 -1.98 -7.75
N LEU A 158 4.00 -1.05 -7.40
CA LEU A 158 2.80 -1.33 -6.63
C LEU A 158 1.72 -1.97 -7.54
N ASP A 159 0.93 -2.89 -7.01
CA ASP A 159 -0.26 -3.39 -7.71
C ASP A 159 -1.41 -2.36 -7.67
N ASP A 160 -2.44 -2.58 -8.47
CA ASP A 160 -3.55 -1.62 -8.60
C ASP A 160 -4.33 -1.46 -7.29
N THR A 161 -4.42 -2.51 -6.48
CA THR A 161 -5.13 -2.49 -5.19
C THR A 161 -4.42 -1.63 -4.16
N VAL A 162 -3.10 -1.73 -4.08
CA VAL A 162 -2.26 -0.89 -3.21
C VAL A 162 -2.30 0.56 -3.66
N ILE A 163 -2.18 0.82 -4.97
CA ILE A 163 -2.27 2.17 -5.54
C ILE A 163 -3.61 2.81 -5.15
N GLU A 164 -4.71 2.10 -5.34
CA GLU A 164 -6.05 2.59 -5.01
C GLU A 164 -6.20 2.87 -3.50
N GLN A 165 -5.63 2.03 -2.64
CA GLN A 165 -5.64 2.26 -1.20
C GLN A 165 -4.83 3.50 -0.80
N VAL A 166 -3.72 3.79 -1.47
CA VAL A 166 -2.95 5.02 -1.27
C VAL A 166 -3.75 6.24 -1.77
N GLU A 167 -4.28 6.19 -3.00
CA GLU A 167 -5.09 7.27 -3.58
C GLU A 167 -6.31 7.62 -2.71
N ASN A 168 -7.00 6.61 -2.17
CA ASN A 168 -8.19 6.81 -1.33
C ASN A 168 -7.87 7.32 0.08
N SER A 169 -6.66 7.10 0.57
CA SER A 169 -6.25 7.53 1.92
C SER A 169 -5.63 8.93 1.94
N LEU A 170 -5.16 9.44 0.80
CA LEU A 170 -4.40 10.68 0.68
C LEU A 170 -5.07 11.62 -0.34
N SER A 171 -5.82 12.60 0.14
CA SER A 171 -6.57 13.54 -0.72
C SER A 171 -5.70 14.44 -1.58
N GLU A 172 -4.41 14.59 -1.23
CA GLU A 172 -3.41 15.31 -2.00
C GLU A 172 -2.93 14.58 -3.25
N VAL A 173 -3.09 13.26 -3.32
CA VAL A 173 -2.72 12.46 -4.49
C VAL A 173 -3.79 12.64 -5.57
N VAL A 174 -3.40 13.25 -6.69
CA VAL A 174 -4.30 13.52 -7.82
C VAL A 174 -4.32 12.35 -8.79
N TYR A 175 -3.13 11.87 -9.16
CA TYR A 175 -2.95 10.73 -10.06
C TYR A 175 -1.81 9.84 -9.58
N SER A 176 -1.89 8.55 -9.89
CA SER A 176 -0.78 7.61 -9.78
C SER A 176 -0.58 6.88 -11.10
N ILE A 177 0.68 6.72 -11.48
CA ILE A 177 1.08 6.17 -12.78
C ILE A 177 2.18 5.13 -12.54
N ARG A 178 2.09 3.99 -13.20
CA ARG A 178 3.18 3.02 -13.22
C ARG A 178 4.21 3.40 -14.28
N GLY A 179 5.48 3.37 -13.91
CA GLY A 179 6.58 3.51 -14.85
C GLY A 179 6.63 2.36 -15.88
N GLY A 180 7.09 2.63 -17.09
CA GLY A 180 7.15 1.68 -18.20
C GLY A 180 7.94 0.38 -17.88
N GLY A 181 8.92 0.44 -16.96
CA GLY A 181 9.69 -0.71 -16.46
C GLY A 181 9.02 -1.50 -15.33
N LYS A 182 7.81 -1.17 -14.89
CA LYS A 182 7.03 -1.79 -13.83
C LYS A 182 7.67 -1.83 -12.42
N ARG A 183 8.84 -1.18 -12.24
CA ARG A 183 9.57 -1.20 -10.95
C ARG A 183 9.29 -0.01 -10.07
N CYS A 184 8.59 1.01 -10.55
CA CYS A 184 8.25 2.19 -9.78
C CYS A 184 6.81 2.63 -10.03
N THR A 185 6.27 3.31 -9.04
CA THR A 185 4.97 3.97 -9.13
C THR A 185 5.21 5.45 -8.87
N TYR A 186 4.64 6.29 -9.71
CA TYR A 186 4.69 7.74 -9.58
C TYR A 186 3.37 8.25 -9.03
N PHE A 187 3.42 9.10 -8.01
CA PHE A 187 2.28 9.80 -7.45
C PHE A 187 2.40 11.29 -7.78
N LEU A 188 1.40 11.82 -8.46
CA LEU A 188 1.26 13.25 -8.71
C LEU A 188 0.44 13.84 -7.56
N VAL A 189 1.05 14.76 -6.80
CA VAL A 189 0.43 15.41 -5.65
C VAL A 189 0.22 16.91 -5.94
N ARG A 190 -0.76 17.51 -5.28
CA ARG A 190 -1.07 18.94 -5.48
C ARG A 190 0.10 19.83 -5.07
N TYR A 191 0.35 20.92 -5.82
CA TYR A 191 1.55 21.77 -5.66
C TYR A 191 1.63 22.55 -4.34
N PHE A 192 0.48 22.78 -3.69
CA PHE A 192 0.40 23.55 -2.45
C PHE A 192 0.65 22.75 -1.17
N VAL A 193 1.06 21.50 -1.30
CA VAL A 193 1.45 20.63 -0.19
C VAL A 193 2.96 20.57 -0.04
N ASP A 194 3.44 20.27 1.16
CA ASP A 194 4.83 19.92 1.37
C ASP A 194 5.08 18.52 0.77
N TYR A 195 5.98 18.44 -0.20
CA TYR A 195 6.26 17.20 -0.91
C TYR A 195 6.96 16.17 -0.03
N ARG A 196 7.78 16.61 0.92
CA ARG A 196 8.41 15.74 1.92
C ARG A 196 7.34 15.14 2.83
N GLU A 197 6.45 15.96 3.37
CA GLU A 197 5.35 15.49 4.21
C GLU A 197 4.43 14.53 3.45
N SER A 198 4.10 14.82 2.20
CA SER A 198 3.31 13.93 1.36
C SER A 198 4.02 12.60 1.08
N ALA A 199 5.34 12.63 0.86
CA ALA A 199 6.15 11.45 0.67
C ALA A 199 6.22 10.60 1.97
N GLU A 200 6.33 11.22 3.13
CA GLU A 200 6.29 10.55 4.45
C GLU A 200 4.93 9.87 4.68
N ARG A 201 3.84 10.53 4.32
CA ARG A 201 2.49 9.94 4.40
C ARG A 201 2.30 8.75 3.46
N ILE A 202 2.81 8.85 2.23
CA ILE A 202 2.81 7.73 1.27
C ILE A 202 3.64 6.58 1.85
N CYS A 203 4.85 6.87 2.35
CA CYS A 203 5.73 5.88 2.95
C CYS A 203 5.05 5.17 4.13
N ALA A 204 4.51 5.93 5.08
CA ALA A 204 3.80 5.39 6.24
C ALA A 204 2.58 4.54 5.82
N ARG A 205 1.88 4.93 4.73
CA ARG A 205 0.78 4.14 4.22
C ARG A 205 1.24 2.82 3.60
N LEU A 206 2.35 2.82 2.86
CA LEU A 206 2.94 1.60 2.31
C LEU A 206 3.40 0.66 3.41
N GLU A 207 4.02 1.17 4.48
CA GLU A 207 4.40 0.37 5.65
C GLU A 207 3.19 -0.27 6.34
N GLN A 208 2.08 0.45 6.51
CA GLN A 208 0.83 -0.12 7.02
C GLN A 208 0.28 -1.25 6.15
N LEU A 209 0.61 -1.25 4.86
CA LEU A 209 0.26 -2.30 3.90
C LEU A 209 1.31 -3.41 3.82
N GLY A 210 2.33 -3.39 4.69
CA GLY A 210 3.41 -4.38 4.73
C GLY A 210 4.46 -4.21 3.62
N LEU A 211 4.54 -3.03 3.01
CA LEU A 211 5.46 -2.73 1.91
C LEU A 211 6.56 -1.77 2.36
N HIS A 212 7.75 -2.30 2.60
CA HIS A 212 8.94 -1.51 2.96
C HIS A 212 9.63 -0.99 1.70
N ALA A 213 9.10 0.08 1.12
CA ALA A 213 9.66 0.75 -0.05
C ALA A 213 10.34 2.06 0.35
N ALA A 214 11.42 2.43 -0.31
CA ALA A 214 11.92 3.80 -0.24
C ALA A 214 11.04 4.71 -1.11
N VAL A 215 10.85 5.94 -0.66
CA VAL A 215 10.03 6.95 -1.33
C VAL A 215 10.89 8.16 -1.66
N VAL A 216 10.90 8.53 -2.94
CA VAL A 216 11.65 9.70 -3.42
C VAL A 216 10.71 10.75 -3.92
N PHE A 217 10.93 11.99 -3.50
CA PHE A 217 10.19 13.12 -4.03
C PHE A 217 11.10 14.04 -4.86
N TYR A 218 10.53 14.62 -5.91
CA TYR A 218 11.17 15.68 -6.66
C TYR A 218 10.89 17.01 -5.94
N PRO A 219 11.93 17.80 -5.62
CA PRO A 219 11.75 18.96 -4.71
C PRO A 219 11.06 20.16 -5.34
N GLU A 220 10.95 20.21 -6.67
CA GLU A 220 10.35 21.32 -7.37
C GLU A 220 8.95 20.99 -7.89
N LYS A 221 8.14 22.03 -8.05
CA LYS A 221 6.84 21.93 -8.71
C LYS A 221 6.98 21.73 -10.21
N LEU A 222 6.08 20.97 -10.80
CA LEU A 222 6.11 20.55 -12.21
C LEU A 222 4.83 20.90 -12.94
N SER A 223 4.95 21.30 -14.20
CA SER A 223 3.85 21.26 -15.16
C SER A 223 3.75 19.91 -15.85
N VAL A 224 2.61 19.60 -16.47
CA VAL A 224 2.42 18.35 -17.24
C VAL A 224 3.45 18.23 -18.37
N GLU A 225 3.87 19.34 -18.96
CA GLU A 225 4.86 19.40 -20.05
C GLU A 225 6.26 18.93 -19.59
N GLN A 226 6.61 19.17 -18.32
CA GLN A 226 7.89 18.77 -17.73
C GLN A 226 7.91 17.32 -17.25
N LEU A 227 6.74 16.67 -17.18
CA LEU A 227 6.58 15.36 -16.57
C LEU A 227 7.48 14.29 -17.20
N TYR A 228 7.54 14.25 -18.56
CA TYR A 228 8.40 13.29 -19.27
C TYR A 228 9.87 13.37 -18.82
N GLY A 229 10.44 14.58 -18.89
CA GLY A 229 11.84 14.81 -18.54
C GLY A 229 12.15 14.45 -17.09
N THR A 230 11.25 14.84 -16.17
CA THR A 230 11.42 14.55 -14.73
C THR A 230 11.26 13.06 -14.43
N VAL A 231 10.32 12.37 -15.08
CA VAL A 231 10.20 10.91 -14.94
C VAL A 231 11.48 10.22 -15.43
N ARG A 232 12.03 10.60 -16.58
CA ARG A 232 13.30 10.05 -17.08
C ARG A 232 14.47 10.34 -16.14
N TYR A 233 14.51 11.53 -15.56
CA TYR A 233 15.49 11.86 -14.52
C TYR A 233 15.35 10.93 -13.30
N LEU A 234 14.14 10.75 -12.77
CA LEU A 234 13.87 9.87 -11.64
C LEU A 234 14.14 8.40 -11.98
N GLU A 235 13.84 7.94 -13.21
CA GLU A 235 14.21 6.60 -13.68
C GLU A 235 15.72 6.39 -13.68
N GLY A 236 16.49 7.41 -14.03
CA GLY A 236 17.95 7.38 -13.92
C GLY A 236 18.46 7.25 -12.50
N LEU A 237 17.68 7.70 -11.51
CA LEU A 237 17.99 7.57 -10.08
C LEU A 237 17.60 6.21 -9.48
N GLN A 238 16.87 5.35 -10.18
CA GLN A 238 16.43 4.06 -9.64
C GLN A 238 17.58 3.16 -9.23
N GLU A 239 18.70 3.28 -9.90
CA GLU A 239 19.91 2.52 -9.56
C GLU A 239 20.47 2.91 -8.19
N PHE A 240 20.31 4.18 -7.79
CA PHE A 240 20.69 4.66 -6.47
C PHE A 240 19.70 4.19 -5.39
N LEU A 241 18.42 4.14 -5.74
CA LEU A 241 17.36 3.71 -4.83
C LEU A 241 17.51 2.28 -4.35
N PHE A 242 18.18 1.45 -5.14
CA PHE A 242 18.51 0.09 -4.74
C PHE A 242 19.33 0.02 -3.45
N TYR A 243 20.12 1.06 -3.15
CA TYR A 243 20.96 1.14 -1.95
C TYR A 243 20.28 1.84 -0.76
N VAL A 244 19.09 2.40 -0.97
CA VAL A 244 18.34 3.08 0.08
C VAL A 244 17.53 2.07 0.90
N PRO A 245 17.61 2.10 2.23
CA PRO A 245 16.79 1.24 3.08
C PRO A 245 15.28 1.47 2.85
N GLY A 246 14.48 0.41 2.97
CA GLY A 246 13.03 0.55 2.96
C GLY A 246 12.54 1.43 4.11
N GLY A 247 11.43 2.16 3.88
CA GLY A 247 10.91 3.13 4.86
C GLY A 247 11.63 4.48 4.87
N THR A 248 12.64 4.68 4.00
CA THR A 248 13.34 5.96 3.87
C THR A 248 12.57 6.90 2.94
N VAL A 249 12.47 8.18 3.33
CA VAL A 249 11.99 9.27 2.50
C VAL A 249 13.15 10.22 2.20
N ILE A 250 13.42 10.45 0.91
CA ILE A 250 14.58 11.24 0.47
C ILE A 250 14.21 12.08 -0.76
N SER A 251 14.81 13.26 -0.90
CA SER A 251 14.67 14.01 -2.14
C SER A 251 15.57 13.46 -3.25
N SER A 252 15.21 13.72 -4.50
CA SER A 252 16.02 13.30 -5.64
C SER A 252 17.42 13.92 -5.66
N GLU A 253 17.60 15.10 -5.03
CA GLU A 253 18.88 15.80 -4.92
C GLU A 253 19.75 15.20 -3.81
N GLU A 254 19.18 14.97 -2.62
CA GLU A 254 19.86 14.29 -1.50
C GLU A 254 20.33 12.89 -1.92
N LEU A 255 19.46 12.14 -2.59
CA LEU A 255 19.78 10.80 -3.09
C LEU A 255 21.03 10.78 -3.97
N LYS A 256 21.17 11.77 -4.85
CA LYS A 256 22.32 11.86 -5.76
C LYS A 256 23.62 12.21 -5.05
N GLN A 257 23.52 12.92 -3.92
CA GLN A 257 24.70 13.31 -3.11
C GLN A 257 25.14 12.17 -2.18
N GLU A 258 24.21 11.39 -1.65
CA GLU A 258 24.51 10.35 -0.67
C GLU A 258 25.12 9.09 -1.27
N ILE A 259 24.84 8.77 -2.53
CA ILE A 259 25.27 7.52 -3.18
C ILE A 259 26.02 7.84 -4.49
N PRO A 260 27.33 8.14 -4.44
CA PRO A 260 28.11 8.31 -5.64
C PRO A 260 28.32 6.95 -6.35
N LEU A 261 27.60 6.72 -7.44
CA LEU A 261 27.94 5.60 -8.33
C LEU A 261 29.30 5.89 -8.98
N THR A 262 30.29 5.08 -8.66
CA THR A 262 31.65 5.27 -9.18
C THR A 262 31.70 4.78 -10.63
N GLU A 263 32.22 5.62 -11.53
CA GLU A 263 32.49 5.28 -12.94
C GLU A 263 33.71 4.34 -13.12
N GLY A 264 34.38 3.95 -12.02
CA GLY A 264 35.55 3.07 -12.03
C GLY A 264 35.20 1.61 -12.35
N GLU A 265 34.75 1.34 -13.57
CA GLU A 265 34.25 0.01 -13.98
C GLU A 265 35.35 -1.07 -14.03
N GLU A 266 36.60 -0.77 -14.34
CA GLU A 266 37.62 -1.80 -14.59
C GLU A 266 38.22 -2.36 -13.28
N GLU A 267 38.61 -1.53 -12.31
CA GLU A 267 39.23 -1.96 -11.06
C GLU A 267 38.23 -2.72 -10.16
N ASN A 268 37.01 -2.24 -10.13
CA ASN A 268 35.90 -2.88 -9.40
C ASN A 268 35.50 -4.24 -10.03
N ARG A 269 35.56 -4.37 -11.36
CA ARG A 269 35.24 -5.61 -12.09
C ARG A 269 36.14 -6.78 -11.69
N GLU A 270 37.41 -6.51 -11.42
CA GLU A 270 38.38 -7.52 -11.03
C GLU A 270 38.12 -8.07 -9.61
N ILE A 271 37.77 -7.17 -8.66
CA ILE A 271 37.45 -7.54 -7.26
C ILE A 271 36.19 -8.39 -7.21
N TYR A 272 35.10 -7.91 -7.82
CA TYR A 272 33.83 -8.66 -7.86
C TYR A 272 33.98 -9.99 -8.61
N GLY A 273 34.71 -9.98 -9.72
CA GLY A 273 35.00 -11.19 -10.49
C GLY A 273 35.80 -12.24 -9.72
N ARG A 274 36.71 -11.81 -8.83
CA ARG A 274 37.44 -12.70 -7.92
C ARG A 274 36.48 -13.33 -6.89
N ILE A 275 35.71 -12.49 -6.17
CA ILE A 275 34.79 -12.97 -5.14
C ILE A 275 33.77 -13.96 -5.72
N LEU A 276 33.17 -13.64 -6.86
CA LEU A 276 32.19 -14.50 -7.52
C LEU A 276 32.83 -15.83 -7.99
N ARG A 277 34.07 -15.83 -8.47
CA ARG A 277 34.80 -17.08 -8.82
C ARG A 277 35.02 -17.94 -7.55
N GLU A 278 35.49 -17.35 -6.47
CA GLU A 278 35.72 -18.05 -5.21
C GLU A 278 34.41 -18.64 -4.63
N MET A 279 33.32 -17.88 -4.72
CA MET A 279 31.98 -18.39 -4.35
C MET A 279 31.56 -19.58 -5.20
N LYS A 280 31.80 -19.56 -6.51
CA LYS A 280 31.48 -20.67 -7.43
C LYS A 280 32.36 -21.88 -7.18
N GLU A 281 33.65 -21.70 -6.96
CA GLU A 281 34.58 -22.78 -6.66
C GLU A 281 34.19 -23.55 -5.40
N LEU A 282 33.60 -22.86 -4.39
CA LEU A 282 33.07 -23.52 -3.21
C LEU A 282 31.96 -24.52 -3.52
N LEU A 283 31.15 -24.30 -4.55
CA LEU A 283 30.07 -25.23 -4.94
C LEU A 283 30.66 -26.61 -5.39
N HIS A 284 31.83 -26.59 -6.00
CA HIS A 284 32.49 -27.77 -6.59
C HIS A 284 33.53 -28.44 -5.71
N THR A 285 33.96 -27.81 -4.59
CA THR A 285 34.96 -28.37 -3.68
C THR A 285 34.42 -29.55 -2.89
N GLN A 286 35.29 -30.52 -2.54
CA GLN A 286 34.87 -31.76 -1.87
C GLN A 286 34.84 -31.69 -0.34
N CYS A 287 35.39 -30.62 0.30
CA CYS A 287 35.43 -30.49 1.76
C CYS A 287 34.21 -29.73 2.33
N PRO A 288 33.28 -30.45 2.98
CA PRO A 288 32.02 -29.82 3.43
C PRO A 288 32.16 -28.94 4.68
N GLU A 289 33.10 -29.19 5.58
CA GLU A 289 33.10 -28.67 6.95
C GLU A 289 33.36 -27.17 7.09
N LYS A 290 33.87 -26.49 6.05
CA LYS A 290 34.18 -25.06 6.06
C LYS A 290 33.47 -24.26 4.95
N LYS A 291 32.57 -24.89 4.20
CA LYS A 291 31.92 -24.25 3.06
C LYS A 291 30.98 -23.13 3.46
N ALA A 292 30.18 -23.33 4.52
CA ALA A 292 29.22 -22.33 4.96
C ALA A 292 29.91 -21.06 5.47
N ASP A 293 30.92 -21.22 6.32
CA ASP A 293 31.67 -20.09 6.89
C ASP A 293 32.42 -19.30 5.80
N LYS A 294 32.96 -20.02 4.81
CA LYS A 294 33.63 -19.37 3.67
C LYS A 294 32.65 -18.65 2.75
N LEU A 295 31.48 -19.25 2.45
CA LEU A 295 30.48 -18.57 1.64
C LEU A 295 29.96 -17.33 2.33
N GLU A 296 29.68 -17.42 3.63
CA GLU A 296 29.28 -16.26 4.42
C GLU A 296 30.34 -15.15 4.36
N THR A 297 31.61 -15.51 4.51
CA THR A 297 32.73 -14.56 4.40
C THR A 297 32.75 -13.88 3.01
N TYR A 298 32.63 -14.64 1.93
CA TYR A 298 32.65 -14.08 0.58
C TYR A 298 31.39 -13.26 0.27
N LEU A 299 30.21 -13.65 0.74
CA LEU A 299 29.00 -12.85 0.62
C LEU A 299 29.15 -11.54 1.39
N LEU A 300 29.66 -11.57 2.61
CA LEU A 300 29.91 -10.36 3.40
C LEU A 300 30.95 -9.45 2.73
N GLU A 301 32.05 -10.02 2.18
CA GLU A 301 33.05 -9.27 1.42
C GLU A 301 32.43 -8.64 0.18
N TYR A 302 31.57 -9.33 -0.56
CA TYR A 302 30.85 -8.82 -1.72
C TYR A 302 29.99 -7.61 -1.34
N TRP A 303 29.24 -7.70 -0.25
CA TRP A 303 28.38 -6.62 0.22
C TRP A 303 29.17 -5.45 0.81
N ASP A 304 30.29 -5.70 1.48
CA ASP A 304 31.18 -4.64 1.97
C ASP A 304 31.80 -3.85 0.80
N GLN A 305 32.22 -4.56 -0.24
CA GLN A 305 32.70 -3.90 -1.45
C GLN A 305 31.59 -3.11 -2.17
N LEU A 306 30.36 -3.63 -2.19
CA LEU A 306 29.21 -2.97 -2.78
C LEU A 306 28.84 -1.68 -2.05
N ASN A 307 28.97 -1.65 -0.73
CA ASN A 307 28.77 -0.45 0.09
C ASN A 307 29.87 0.61 -0.16
N LYS A 308 31.11 0.18 -0.40
CA LYS A 308 32.22 1.10 -0.69
C LYS A 308 32.20 1.63 -2.13
N ASN A 309 31.80 0.79 -3.06
CA ASN A 309 31.80 1.03 -4.50
C ASN A 309 30.47 0.58 -5.11
N PRO A 310 29.38 1.35 -4.95
CA PRO A 310 28.08 1.00 -5.49
C PRO A 310 28.12 0.80 -7.01
N ARG A 311 27.47 -0.26 -7.49
CA ARG A 311 27.36 -0.60 -8.92
C ARG A 311 25.91 -0.51 -9.38
N LYS A 312 25.69 -0.48 -10.69
CA LYS A 312 24.33 -0.54 -11.24
C LYS A 312 23.61 -1.77 -10.73
N CYS A 313 22.40 -1.59 -10.20
CA CYS A 313 21.62 -2.64 -9.53
C CYS A 313 21.39 -3.85 -10.46
N PHE A 314 21.29 -3.62 -11.77
CA PHE A 314 21.15 -4.68 -12.77
C PHE A 314 22.26 -5.72 -12.67
N TYR A 315 23.52 -5.29 -12.59
CA TYR A 315 24.66 -6.22 -12.50
C TYR A 315 24.62 -7.03 -11.21
N VAL A 316 24.28 -6.39 -10.09
CA VAL A 316 24.18 -7.06 -8.78
C VAL A 316 23.09 -8.14 -8.82
N LEU A 317 21.93 -7.82 -9.38
CA LEU A 317 20.80 -8.75 -9.51
C LEU A 317 21.16 -9.94 -10.41
N GLU A 318 21.80 -9.69 -11.56
CA GLU A 318 22.22 -10.76 -12.49
C GLU A 318 23.28 -11.66 -11.87
N GLU A 319 24.30 -11.09 -11.23
CA GLU A 319 25.38 -11.84 -10.59
C GLU A 319 24.83 -12.74 -9.46
N MET A 320 23.97 -12.22 -8.61
CA MET A 320 23.34 -12.98 -7.52
C MET A 320 22.36 -14.03 -8.07
N SER A 321 21.56 -13.67 -9.07
CA SER A 321 20.66 -14.63 -9.74
C SER A 321 21.41 -15.78 -10.36
N PHE A 322 22.53 -15.50 -11.02
CA PHE A 322 23.37 -16.52 -11.60
C PHE A 322 24.00 -17.42 -10.54
N PHE A 323 24.62 -16.85 -9.52
CA PHE A 323 25.24 -17.60 -8.41
C PHE A 323 24.22 -18.50 -7.68
N LEU A 324 23.08 -17.95 -7.29
CA LEU A 324 22.06 -18.72 -6.59
C LEU A 324 21.39 -19.78 -7.46
N SER A 325 21.34 -19.57 -8.79
CA SER A 325 20.88 -20.58 -9.75
C SER A 325 21.85 -21.74 -9.84
N GLU A 326 23.17 -21.50 -9.88
CA GLU A 326 24.19 -22.55 -9.85
C GLU A 326 24.17 -23.32 -8.53
N LEU A 327 24.01 -22.62 -7.41
CA LEU A 327 23.87 -23.25 -6.11
C LEU A 327 22.62 -24.15 -6.05
N TYR A 328 21.48 -23.67 -6.58
CA TYR A 328 20.26 -24.44 -6.71
C TYR A 328 20.49 -25.74 -7.50
N ASP A 329 21.10 -25.62 -8.68
CA ASP A 329 21.38 -26.77 -9.55
C ASP A 329 22.32 -27.77 -8.86
N ALA A 330 23.32 -27.31 -8.15
CA ALA A 330 24.22 -28.15 -7.35
C ALA A 330 23.47 -28.91 -6.22
N CYS A 331 22.51 -28.24 -5.58
CA CYS A 331 21.64 -28.87 -4.55
C CYS A 331 20.66 -29.85 -5.18
N ALA A 332 20.00 -29.50 -6.28
CA ALA A 332 18.99 -30.31 -6.94
C ALA A 332 19.58 -31.58 -7.59
N ALA A 333 20.83 -31.55 -8.06
CA ALA A 333 21.52 -32.72 -8.62
C ALA A 333 21.74 -33.81 -7.60
N ARG A 334 21.68 -33.54 -6.29
CA ARG A 334 21.99 -34.51 -5.23
C ARG A 334 20.77 -35.11 -4.53
N LYS A 335 19.59 -34.42 -4.50
CA LYS A 335 18.31 -35.02 -4.05
C LYS A 335 17.11 -34.14 -4.48
N LYS A 336 16.01 -34.79 -4.89
CA LYS A 336 14.70 -34.15 -5.11
C LYS A 336 14.00 -33.98 -3.75
N ASP A 337 14.26 -32.92 -3.02
CA ASP A 337 13.47 -32.55 -1.85
C ASP A 337 12.46 -31.45 -2.21
N ALA A 338 11.19 -31.68 -1.83
CA ALA A 338 10.04 -30.85 -2.15
C ALA A 338 10.04 -29.48 -1.44
N ASP A 339 10.95 -29.23 -0.50
CA ASP A 339 10.90 -28.09 0.42
C ASP A 339 11.84 -26.92 0.05
N PHE A 340 12.41 -26.92 -1.14
CA PHE A 340 13.25 -25.84 -1.61
C PHE A 340 12.45 -25.00 -2.61
N PRO A 341 12.44 -23.66 -2.50
CA PRO A 341 11.69 -22.83 -3.43
C PRO A 341 12.12 -23.15 -4.86
N GLY A 342 11.17 -23.19 -5.80
CA GLY A 342 11.47 -23.48 -7.19
C GLY A 342 12.47 -22.48 -7.78
N LYS A 343 13.32 -22.91 -8.73
CA LYS A 343 14.32 -22.04 -9.37
C LYS A 343 13.69 -20.75 -9.96
N ALA A 344 12.48 -20.86 -10.48
CA ALA A 344 11.74 -19.73 -11.03
C ALA A 344 11.23 -18.79 -9.90
N GLU A 345 10.83 -19.34 -8.77
CA GLU A 345 10.40 -18.60 -7.59
C GLU A 345 11.57 -17.83 -6.98
N LEU A 346 12.71 -18.50 -6.77
CA LEU A 346 13.93 -17.86 -6.31
C LEU A 346 14.37 -16.71 -7.20
N ARG A 347 14.33 -16.92 -8.53
CA ARG A 347 14.64 -15.86 -9.49
C ARG A 347 13.67 -14.69 -9.36
N ASN A 348 12.39 -14.95 -9.21
CA ASN A 348 11.39 -13.91 -8.99
C ASN A 348 11.65 -13.14 -7.69
N ASP A 349 12.03 -13.81 -6.60
CA ASP A 349 12.32 -13.19 -5.31
C ASP A 349 13.56 -12.27 -5.41
N ILE A 350 14.60 -12.70 -6.14
CA ILE A 350 15.79 -11.86 -6.40
C ILE A 350 15.41 -10.58 -7.14
N TYR A 351 14.63 -10.70 -8.22
CA TYR A 351 14.23 -9.53 -9.02
C TYR A 351 13.14 -8.69 -8.35
N ARG A 352 12.46 -9.23 -7.33
CA ARG A 352 11.51 -8.49 -6.48
C ARG A 352 12.17 -7.85 -5.27
N ALA A 353 13.44 -8.13 -5.01
CA ALA A 353 14.16 -7.47 -3.93
C ALA A 353 14.10 -5.95 -4.11
N VAL A 354 13.47 -5.28 -3.14
CA VAL A 354 13.16 -3.84 -3.20
C VAL A 354 14.43 -2.99 -3.06
N ASN A 355 15.46 -3.52 -2.37
CA ASN A 355 16.72 -2.85 -2.13
C ASN A 355 17.88 -3.84 -1.90
N ALA A 356 19.10 -3.32 -1.81
CA ALA A 356 20.32 -4.08 -1.58
C ALA A 356 20.30 -4.90 -0.29
N GLU A 357 19.69 -4.37 0.77
CA GLU A 357 19.60 -5.06 2.05
C GLU A 357 18.67 -6.27 2.00
N ALA A 358 17.51 -6.13 1.34
CA ALA A 358 16.58 -7.23 1.11
C ALA A 358 17.24 -8.34 0.27
N LEU A 359 17.97 -7.95 -0.80
CA LEU A 359 18.73 -8.89 -1.62
C LEU A 359 19.84 -9.58 -0.81
N ARG A 360 20.58 -8.81 0.01
CA ARG A 360 21.61 -9.36 0.91
C ARG A 360 21.05 -10.43 1.84
N LYS A 361 19.94 -10.12 2.51
CA LYS A 361 19.27 -11.08 3.41
C LYS A 361 18.88 -12.36 2.66
N LEU A 362 18.26 -12.22 1.50
CA LEU A 362 17.88 -13.34 0.63
C LEU A 362 19.10 -14.18 0.24
N CYS A 363 20.19 -13.54 -0.22
CA CYS A 363 21.41 -14.25 -0.66
C CYS A 363 22.11 -14.94 0.48
N LEU A 364 22.24 -14.32 1.65
CA LEU A 364 22.83 -14.94 2.82
C LEU A 364 22.03 -16.16 3.24
N GLU A 365 20.73 -16.02 3.35
CA GLU A 365 19.85 -17.05 3.84
C GLU A 365 19.76 -18.22 2.88
N PHE A 366 19.46 -17.96 1.61
CA PHE A 366 19.40 -19.01 0.59
C PHE A 366 20.78 -19.62 0.34
N GLY A 367 21.84 -18.80 0.29
CA GLY A 367 23.21 -19.22 0.11
C GLY A 367 23.68 -20.16 1.22
N LEU A 368 23.48 -19.77 2.50
CA LEU A 368 23.86 -20.59 3.64
C LEU A 368 23.05 -21.89 3.71
N THR A 369 21.76 -21.83 3.37
CA THR A 369 20.91 -23.02 3.33
C THR A 369 21.35 -24.00 2.25
N GLY A 370 21.61 -23.50 1.04
CA GLY A 370 22.08 -24.33 -0.07
C GLY A 370 23.41 -25.00 0.25
N ILE A 371 24.37 -24.25 0.77
CA ILE A 371 25.68 -24.80 1.16
C ILE A 371 25.56 -25.81 2.31
N ARG A 372 24.71 -25.59 3.31
CA ARG A 372 24.46 -26.53 4.41
C ARG A 372 23.86 -27.84 3.89
N ARG A 373 22.93 -27.77 2.95
CA ARG A 373 22.38 -28.95 2.26
C ARG A 373 23.46 -29.73 1.50
N LEU A 374 24.39 -29.01 0.87
CA LEU A 374 25.53 -29.68 0.20
C LEU A 374 26.48 -30.38 1.18
N SER A 375 26.47 -29.98 2.45
CA SER A 375 27.41 -30.48 3.49
C SER A 375 26.93 -31.73 4.24
N ASP A 376 25.74 -32.26 3.98
CA ASP A 376 25.16 -33.51 4.51
C ASP A 376 25.03 -33.60 6.06
N ARG A 377 25.00 -32.52 6.80
CA ARG A 377 24.88 -32.56 8.27
C ARG A 377 23.43 -32.28 8.74
N LYS A 378 22.78 -33.33 9.26
CA LYS A 378 21.49 -33.26 9.98
C LYS A 378 21.47 -32.28 11.16
N GLN A 379 22.62 -31.89 11.71
CA GLN A 379 22.70 -30.96 12.84
C GLN A 379 22.51 -29.45 12.42
N GLU A 380 22.76 -29.12 11.17
CA GLU A 380 22.65 -27.74 10.67
C GLU A 380 21.25 -27.38 10.19
N GLU A 381 20.48 -28.38 9.74
CA GLU A 381 19.05 -28.22 9.44
C GLU A 381 18.26 -27.77 10.69
N ASN A 382 18.61 -28.29 11.87
CA ASN A 382 17.97 -27.89 13.13
C ASN A 382 18.25 -26.43 13.50
N ARG A 383 19.46 -25.91 13.27
CA ARG A 383 19.83 -24.53 13.68
C ARG A 383 19.04 -23.44 12.95
N ARG A 384 18.76 -23.65 11.68
CA ARG A 384 17.99 -22.65 10.93
C ARG A 384 16.50 -22.72 11.26
N GLY A 385 15.97 -23.92 11.40
CA GLY A 385 14.62 -24.11 11.94
C GLY A 385 14.50 -23.38 13.28
N GLU A 386 15.50 -23.54 14.16
CA GLU A 386 15.57 -22.86 15.45
C GLU A 386 15.61 -21.32 15.31
N TYR A 387 16.38 -20.76 14.37
CA TYR A 387 16.45 -19.32 14.15
C TYR A 387 15.10 -18.75 13.65
N VAL A 388 14.53 -19.33 12.60
CA VAL A 388 13.23 -18.87 12.07
C VAL A 388 12.14 -19.06 13.12
N VAL A 389 12.11 -20.21 13.79
CA VAL A 389 11.17 -20.47 14.87
C VAL A 389 11.36 -19.48 16.02
N SER A 390 12.58 -19.19 16.41
CA SER A 390 12.89 -18.19 17.45
C SER A 390 12.42 -16.80 17.02
N SER A 391 12.72 -16.38 15.78
CA SER A 391 12.30 -15.07 15.25
C SER A 391 10.77 -14.97 15.18
N VAL A 392 10.10 -16.01 14.69
CA VAL A 392 8.63 -16.08 14.68
C VAL A 392 8.07 -16.01 16.09
N LYS A 393 8.64 -16.76 17.04
CA LYS A 393 8.20 -16.76 18.43
C LYS A 393 8.39 -15.39 19.07
N GLN A 394 9.55 -14.76 18.89
CA GLN A 394 9.84 -13.40 19.40
C GLN A 394 8.89 -12.35 18.80
N PHE A 395 8.62 -12.42 17.50
CA PHE A 395 7.69 -11.52 16.86
C PHE A 395 6.28 -11.67 17.43
N VAL A 396 5.82 -12.91 17.57
CA VAL A 396 4.49 -13.18 18.17
C VAL A 396 4.46 -12.74 19.63
N GLU A 397 5.52 -12.96 20.40
CA GLU A 397 5.64 -12.47 21.78
C GLU A 397 5.53 -10.95 21.89
N ALA A 398 6.11 -10.22 20.94
CA ALA A 398 6.06 -8.77 20.90
C ALA A 398 4.68 -8.21 20.45
N HIS A 399 3.96 -8.95 19.58
CA HIS A 399 2.78 -8.46 18.88
C HIS A 399 1.50 -9.28 19.10
N TYR A 400 1.48 -10.23 20.07
CA TYR A 400 0.34 -11.13 20.26
C TYR A 400 -0.99 -10.41 20.55
N GLY A 401 -0.96 -9.20 21.07
CA GLY A 401 -2.14 -8.38 21.35
C GLY A 401 -2.74 -7.71 20.11
N ASP A 402 -1.98 -7.64 19.02
CA ASP A 402 -2.35 -6.97 17.78
C ASP A 402 -2.82 -7.96 16.70
N SER A 403 -3.26 -7.43 15.56
CA SER A 403 -3.51 -8.26 14.39
C SER A 403 -2.17 -8.69 13.77
N ILE A 404 -1.77 -9.94 13.97
CA ILE A 404 -0.54 -10.49 13.39
C ILE A 404 -0.79 -10.80 11.91
N CYS A 405 -0.12 -10.08 11.04
CA CYS A 405 -0.07 -10.36 9.60
C CYS A 405 1.18 -11.19 9.30
N LEU A 406 1.02 -12.31 8.62
CA LEU A 406 2.15 -13.18 8.30
C LEU A 406 3.12 -12.52 7.31
N GLU A 407 2.62 -11.63 6.49
CA GLU A 407 3.37 -10.83 5.53
C GLU A 407 4.32 -9.86 6.25
N GLU A 408 3.88 -9.22 7.34
CA GLU A 408 4.73 -8.37 8.19
C GLU A 408 5.82 -9.19 8.87
N LEU A 409 5.43 -10.31 9.47
CA LEU A 409 6.36 -11.24 10.11
C LEU A 409 7.41 -11.74 9.10
N ALA A 410 7.01 -12.08 7.88
CA ALA A 410 7.92 -12.54 6.84
C ALA A 410 8.84 -11.42 6.35
N ALA A 411 8.33 -10.17 6.26
CA ALA A 411 9.12 -8.99 5.92
C ALA A 411 10.16 -8.67 7.00
N ASP A 412 9.79 -8.76 8.28
CA ASP A 412 10.70 -8.49 9.40
C ASP A 412 11.90 -9.46 9.44
N ILE A 413 11.67 -10.74 9.16
CA ILE A 413 12.75 -11.73 9.04
C ILE A 413 13.36 -11.83 7.64
N GLY A 414 12.90 -11.00 6.69
CA GLY A 414 13.42 -10.91 5.32
C GLY A 414 13.19 -12.14 4.46
N LEU A 415 12.10 -12.89 4.70
CA LEU A 415 11.76 -14.13 4.01
C LEU A 415 10.41 -14.07 3.31
N SER A 416 10.18 -14.96 2.33
CA SER A 416 8.83 -15.09 1.78
C SER A 416 7.89 -15.73 2.81
N PRO A 417 6.62 -15.29 2.89
CA PRO A 417 5.63 -15.84 3.83
C PRO A 417 5.46 -17.36 3.73
N ASN A 418 5.53 -17.92 2.53
CA ASN A 418 5.38 -19.35 2.29
C ASN A 418 6.55 -20.14 2.87
N TYR A 419 7.75 -19.60 2.77
CA TYR A 419 8.95 -20.22 3.30
C TYR A 419 8.95 -20.23 4.84
N VAL A 420 8.55 -19.14 5.47
CA VAL A 420 8.39 -19.05 6.93
C VAL A 420 7.35 -20.05 7.43
N ARG A 421 6.21 -20.18 6.72
CA ARG A 421 5.17 -21.19 7.04
C ARG A 421 5.71 -22.62 7.00
N SER A 422 6.44 -22.94 5.92
CA SER A 422 6.99 -24.29 5.71
C SER A 422 7.99 -24.62 6.80
N LEU A 423 9.00 -23.76 7.01
CA LEU A 423 10.04 -23.97 8.01
C LEU A 423 9.49 -24.09 9.44
N PHE A 424 8.58 -23.20 9.81
CA PHE A 424 7.99 -23.24 11.14
C PHE A 424 7.20 -24.54 11.38
N LYS A 425 6.39 -24.95 10.37
CA LYS A 425 5.62 -26.20 10.44
C LYS A 425 6.52 -27.43 10.48
N GLU A 426 7.61 -27.45 9.70
CA GLU A 426 8.58 -28.55 9.71
C GLU A 426 9.29 -28.67 11.07
N SER A 427 9.67 -27.53 11.67
CA SER A 427 10.38 -27.49 12.94
C SER A 427 9.48 -27.77 14.16
N GLU A 428 8.29 -27.15 14.20
CA GLU A 428 7.39 -27.19 15.37
C GLU A 428 6.23 -28.21 15.23
N GLY A 429 6.04 -28.78 14.02
CA GLY A 429 4.95 -29.73 13.73
C GLY A 429 3.56 -29.10 13.65
N ILE A 430 3.43 -27.80 13.94
CA ILE A 430 2.18 -27.04 13.94
C ILE A 430 2.30 -25.80 13.06
N THR A 431 1.16 -25.25 12.63
CA THR A 431 1.19 -24.03 11.84
C THR A 431 1.49 -22.80 12.73
N ILE A 432 2.02 -21.72 12.13
CA ILE A 432 2.22 -20.43 12.84
C ILE A 432 0.92 -19.94 13.44
N ASN A 433 -0.21 -20.08 12.73
CA ASN A 433 -1.51 -19.68 13.23
C ASN A 433 -1.94 -20.50 14.45
N ASP A 434 -1.71 -21.80 14.44
CA ASP A 434 -2.02 -22.66 15.59
C ASP A 434 -1.14 -22.26 16.78
N TRP A 435 0.14 -21.96 16.54
CA TRP A 435 1.06 -21.51 17.56
C TRP A 435 0.67 -20.14 18.14
N ILE A 436 0.26 -19.18 17.29
CA ILE A 436 -0.28 -17.88 17.75
C ILE A 436 -1.48 -18.09 18.67
N VAL A 437 -2.40 -18.98 18.28
CA VAL A 437 -3.56 -19.32 19.10
C VAL A 437 -3.13 -19.92 20.44
N GLU A 438 -2.18 -20.85 20.44
CA GLU A 438 -1.64 -21.44 21.67
C GLU A 438 -1.01 -20.40 22.58
N PHE A 439 -0.17 -19.54 22.03
CA PHE A 439 0.49 -18.48 22.78
C PHE A 439 -0.52 -17.51 23.42
N ARG A 440 -1.50 -17.04 22.63
CA ARG A 440 -2.59 -16.17 23.09
C ARG A 440 -3.42 -16.81 24.21
N MET A 441 -3.70 -18.10 24.07
CA MET A 441 -4.44 -18.85 25.08
C MET A 441 -3.62 -19.02 26.36
N GLY A 442 -2.30 -19.26 26.27
CA GLY A 442 -1.40 -19.26 27.43
C GLY A 442 -1.39 -17.91 28.15
N LYS A 443 -1.26 -16.81 27.40
CA LYS A 443 -1.34 -15.44 27.96
C LYS A 443 -2.71 -15.13 28.58
N ALA A 444 -3.78 -15.63 27.98
CA ALA A 444 -5.11 -15.51 28.56
C ALA A 444 -5.22 -16.19 29.92
N CYS A 445 -4.62 -17.39 30.08
CA CYS A 445 -4.57 -18.10 31.37
C CYS A 445 -3.79 -17.30 32.43
N GLU A 446 -2.68 -16.65 32.05
CA GLU A 446 -1.92 -15.77 32.95
C GLU A 446 -2.78 -14.58 33.43
N LEU A 447 -3.45 -13.89 32.48
CA LEU A 447 -4.29 -12.73 32.75
C LEU A 447 -5.58 -13.10 33.55
N LEU A 448 -6.10 -14.31 33.38
CA LEU A 448 -7.25 -14.80 34.11
C LEU A 448 -6.99 -14.91 35.61
N ARG A 449 -5.75 -14.96 36.08
CA ARG A 449 -5.37 -14.94 37.50
C ARG A 449 -5.63 -13.59 38.16
N ASP A 450 -5.67 -12.48 37.38
CA ASP A 450 -6.05 -11.18 37.90
C ASP A 450 -7.57 -11.02 37.90
N ARG A 451 -8.14 -11.02 39.12
CA ARG A 451 -9.61 -10.87 39.35
C ARG A 451 -10.17 -9.52 38.90
N ARG A 452 -9.31 -8.51 38.71
CA ARG A 452 -9.73 -7.16 38.28
C ARG A 452 -10.05 -7.08 36.81
N LEU A 453 -9.47 -7.96 35.99
CA LEU A 453 -9.66 -7.97 34.55
C LEU A 453 -10.92 -8.74 34.16
N LYS A 454 -11.78 -8.11 33.37
CA LYS A 454 -12.95 -8.78 32.78
C LYS A 454 -12.53 -9.65 31.57
N VAL A 455 -13.23 -10.77 31.38
CA VAL A 455 -12.96 -11.69 30.24
C VAL A 455 -12.97 -10.95 28.89
N LYS A 456 -13.84 -9.93 28.73
CA LYS A 456 -13.88 -9.08 27.54
C LYS A 456 -12.63 -8.22 27.36
N GLU A 457 -12.02 -7.77 28.45
CA GLU A 457 -10.77 -7.00 28.41
C GLU A 457 -9.61 -7.92 28.08
N ILE A 458 -9.56 -9.09 28.74
CA ILE A 458 -8.56 -10.13 28.45
C ILE A 458 -8.61 -10.56 26.99
N SER A 459 -9.82 -10.78 26.42
CA SER A 459 -9.94 -11.16 25.01
C SER A 459 -9.28 -10.14 24.06
N ARG A 460 -9.44 -8.83 24.34
CA ARG A 460 -8.79 -7.76 23.57
C ARG A 460 -7.28 -7.71 23.79
N MET A 461 -6.85 -7.83 25.05
CA MET A 461 -5.42 -7.82 25.39
C MET A 461 -4.64 -8.96 24.73
N VAL A 462 -5.29 -10.08 24.45
CA VAL A 462 -4.68 -11.23 23.75
C VAL A 462 -5.02 -11.27 22.26
N GLY A 463 -5.48 -10.15 21.68
CA GLY A 463 -5.63 -9.97 20.23
C GLY A 463 -6.90 -10.57 19.63
N TYR A 464 -8.00 -10.69 20.41
CA TYR A 464 -9.31 -11.08 19.89
C TYR A 464 -10.30 -9.93 19.97
N GLU A 465 -10.75 -9.41 18.84
CA GLU A 465 -11.79 -8.39 18.78
C GLU A 465 -13.14 -8.91 19.24
N ASN A 466 -13.46 -10.16 18.88
CA ASN A 466 -14.72 -10.82 19.25
C ASN A 466 -14.54 -11.72 20.48
N SER A 467 -15.07 -11.27 21.63
CA SER A 467 -14.99 -11.98 22.89
C SER A 467 -15.74 -13.32 22.90
N SER A 468 -16.80 -13.48 22.10
CA SER A 468 -17.53 -14.75 21.99
C SER A 468 -16.70 -15.80 21.25
N TYR A 469 -16.03 -15.39 20.18
CA TYR A 469 -15.09 -16.24 19.48
C TYR A 469 -13.91 -16.66 20.37
N PHE A 470 -13.34 -15.71 21.11
CA PHE A 470 -12.31 -15.99 22.12
C PHE A 470 -12.78 -17.07 23.13
N CYS A 471 -13.97 -16.91 23.73
CA CYS A 471 -14.50 -17.89 24.66
C CYS A 471 -14.66 -19.28 24.05
N SER A 472 -15.08 -19.38 22.79
CA SER A 472 -15.21 -20.64 22.05
C SER A 472 -13.86 -21.31 21.82
N VAL A 473 -12.82 -20.54 21.42
CA VAL A 473 -11.47 -21.05 21.21
C VAL A 473 -10.87 -21.53 22.54
N PHE A 474 -11.05 -20.74 23.59
CA PHE A 474 -10.57 -21.06 24.94
C PHE A 474 -11.22 -22.34 25.47
N ALA A 475 -12.55 -22.46 25.40
CA ALA A 475 -13.28 -23.65 25.86
C ALA A 475 -12.88 -24.91 25.06
N ARG A 476 -12.66 -24.79 23.76
CA ARG A 476 -12.18 -25.90 22.92
C ARG A 476 -10.80 -26.39 23.37
N ARG A 477 -9.93 -25.48 23.81
CA ARG A 477 -8.55 -25.80 24.18
C ARG A 477 -8.42 -26.36 25.59
N PHE A 478 -9.17 -25.78 26.55
CA PHE A 478 -9.03 -26.09 27.99
C PHE A 478 -10.20 -26.89 28.56
N GLY A 479 -11.25 -27.17 27.77
CA GLY A 479 -12.41 -27.94 28.21
C GLY A 479 -13.40 -27.15 29.08
N ALA A 480 -13.07 -25.90 29.45
CA ALA A 480 -13.88 -25.04 30.30
C ALA A 480 -13.91 -23.60 29.75
N SER A 481 -14.97 -22.87 29.99
CA SER A 481 -15.03 -21.44 29.64
C SER A 481 -14.01 -20.63 30.46
N PRO A 482 -13.58 -19.42 29.98
CA PRO A 482 -12.64 -18.59 30.73
C PRO A 482 -13.09 -18.28 32.18
N ASN A 483 -14.41 -18.14 32.42
CA ASN A 483 -14.95 -17.90 33.75
C ASN A 483 -14.90 -19.15 34.65
N GLU A 484 -15.21 -20.30 34.10
CA GLU A 484 -15.11 -21.58 34.81
C GLU A 484 -13.65 -21.89 35.17
N TYR A 485 -12.75 -21.75 34.18
CA TYR A 485 -11.31 -21.90 34.39
C TYR A 485 -10.73 -20.96 35.45
N ARG A 486 -11.20 -19.69 35.49
CA ARG A 486 -10.85 -18.75 36.55
C ARG A 486 -11.37 -19.23 37.93
N GLY A 487 -12.55 -19.79 37.99
CA GLY A 487 -13.12 -20.34 39.23
C GLY A 487 -12.29 -21.50 39.76
N GLU A 488 -11.81 -22.40 38.90
CA GLU A 488 -10.98 -23.56 39.27
C GLU A 488 -9.57 -23.18 39.78
N ILE A 489 -8.97 -22.10 39.22
CA ILE A 489 -7.61 -21.67 39.62
C ILE A 489 -7.62 -20.82 40.89
N LEU A 490 -8.70 -20.07 41.16
CA LEU A 490 -8.78 -19.09 42.22
C LEU A 490 -9.72 -19.50 43.37
N GLY A 491 -10.41 -20.65 43.23
CA GLY A 491 -11.20 -21.29 44.31
C GLY A 491 -10.30 -22.07 45.19
#